data_190ce336b7cc1f054ff744fbfd92292f
#
_entry.id   190ce336b7cc1f054ff744fbfd92292f
#
_cell.length_a   1.000
_cell.length_b   1.000
_cell.length_c   1.000
_cell.angle_alpha   90.00
_cell.angle_beta   90.00
_cell.angle_gamma   90.00
#
_symmetry.space_group_name_H-M   'P 1'
#
loop_
_entity.id
_entity.type
_entity.pdbx_description
1 polymer ?
#
loop_
_entity_poly.entity_id
_entity_poly.type
_entity_poly.pdbx_seq_one_letter_code
_entity_poly.pdbx_strand_id
1 'polypeptide(L)'
;VSFDAIAPWYRTLEWIAFGHDLQRCRVACLREITTPRRALIVGEGNGRFLCELLRLHPGIEIDCVDASARMLQLARTRVEDEFGGGEARVRFLHHDITSWSPPAHHYDLVVTHFVLDCFPEPALSQVIQMLARATAKDATWLLADFCVPRVGTARFCVRVCLAVMYLFFRITTRVEARELIDPMPFLRTEGFALIRQHLFRGGMLKSEIWRRIS
;
A
#
# COMPACT_ATOMS: atom_id res chain seq x y z
N VAL A 1 3.75 3.73 13.30
CA VAL A 1 4.84 2.78 12.98
C VAL A 1 5.80 3.48 12.02
N SER A 2 7.09 3.59 12.36
CA SER A 2 8.10 4.22 11.51
C SER A 2 9.16 3.21 11.05
N PHE A 3 9.49 3.24 9.77
CA PHE A 3 10.53 2.42 9.14
C PHE A 3 11.88 3.14 9.00
N ASP A 4 12.08 4.27 9.68
CA ASP A 4 13.30 5.10 9.57
C ASP A 4 14.59 4.33 9.85
N ALA A 5 14.56 3.43 10.84
CA ALA A 5 15.76 2.65 11.23
C ALA A 5 16.25 1.69 10.13
N ILE A 6 15.34 1.14 9.33
CA ILE A 6 15.66 0.16 8.28
C ILE A 6 15.58 0.73 6.88
N ALA A 7 15.11 1.98 6.70
CA ALA A 7 14.94 2.61 5.40
C ALA A 7 16.17 2.50 4.47
N PRO A 8 17.43 2.63 4.93
CA PRO A 8 18.62 2.46 4.08
C PRO A 8 18.77 1.05 3.51
N TRP A 9 18.37 0.04 4.29
CA TRP A 9 18.53 -1.39 3.98
C TRP A 9 17.24 -2.01 3.47
N TYR A 10 16.10 -1.29 3.55
CA TYR A 10 14.77 -1.81 3.22
C TYR A 10 14.75 -2.44 1.83
N ARG A 11 15.29 -1.75 0.82
CA ARG A 11 15.35 -2.25 -0.56
C ARG A 11 16.15 -3.55 -0.67
N THR A 12 17.28 -3.65 0.04
CA THR A 12 18.12 -4.85 0.02
C THR A 12 17.43 -6.02 0.70
N LEU A 13 16.78 -5.79 1.84
CA LEU A 13 16.01 -6.81 2.55
C LEU A 13 14.78 -7.26 1.74
N GLU A 14 14.04 -6.32 1.16
CA GLU A 14 12.93 -6.60 0.26
C GLU A 14 13.39 -7.44 -0.95
N TRP A 15 14.52 -7.08 -1.55
CA TRP A 15 15.08 -7.80 -2.70
C TRP A 15 15.57 -9.20 -2.34
N ILE A 16 16.25 -9.38 -1.21
CA ILE A 16 16.71 -10.70 -0.73
C ILE A 16 15.52 -11.61 -0.45
N ALA A 17 14.48 -11.10 0.20
CA ALA A 17 13.32 -11.89 0.59
C ALA A 17 12.37 -12.20 -0.59
N PHE A 18 12.12 -11.20 -1.45
CA PHE A 18 11.05 -11.26 -2.45
C PHE A 18 11.50 -10.97 -3.88
N GLY A 19 12.74 -10.54 -4.10
CA GLY A 19 13.25 -10.17 -5.42
C GLY A 19 12.44 -9.04 -6.05
N HIS A 20 11.96 -9.27 -7.27
CA HIS A 20 11.13 -8.31 -8.00
C HIS A 20 9.61 -8.48 -7.77
N ASP A 21 9.20 -9.52 -7.04
CA ASP A 21 7.80 -9.89 -6.96
C ASP A 21 6.93 -8.87 -6.20
N LEU A 22 7.46 -8.21 -5.17
CA LEU A 22 6.72 -7.13 -4.50
C LEU A 22 6.42 -5.97 -5.45
N GLN A 23 7.39 -5.53 -6.26
CA GLN A 23 7.15 -4.47 -7.23
C GLN A 23 6.18 -4.92 -8.33
N ARG A 24 6.33 -6.15 -8.83
CA ARG A 24 5.37 -6.73 -9.80
C ARG A 24 3.96 -6.78 -9.23
N CYS A 25 3.83 -7.14 -7.96
CA CYS A 25 2.55 -7.15 -7.25
C CYS A 25 1.95 -5.75 -7.14
N ARG A 26 2.74 -4.72 -6.74
CA ARG A 26 2.28 -3.34 -6.64
C ARG A 26 1.72 -2.79 -7.96
N VAL A 27 2.37 -3.09 -9.08
CA VAL A 27 1.99 -2.54 -10.39
C VAL A 27 1.03 -3.41 -11.20
N ALA A 28 0.71 -4.62 -10.72
CA ALA A 28 -0.07 -5.59 -11.48
C ALA A 28 -1.42 -5.06 -11.94
N CYS A 29 -2.11 -4.33 -11.07
CA CYS A 29 -3.43 -3.77 -11.34
C CYS A 29 -3.39 -2.35 -11.96
N LEU A 30 -2.21 -1.73 -12.05
CA LEU A 30 -2.10 -0.31 -12.37
C LEU A 30 -2.60 0.04 -13.78
N ARG A 31 -2.47 -0.88 -14.74
CA ARG A 31 -2.93 -0.67 -16.12
C ARG A 31 -4.43 -0.96 -16.33
N GLU A 32 -5.09 -1.49 -15.31
CA GLU A 32 -6.49 -1.89 -15.37
C GLU A 32 -7.44 -0.83 -14.77
N ILE A 33 -6.88 0.22 -14.17
CA ILE A 33 -7.68 1.31 -13.61
C ILE A 33 -8.01 2.37 -14.67
N THR A 34 -9.13 3.04 -14.49
CA THR A 34 -9.47 4.27 -15.25
C THR A 34 -8.55 5.40 -14.83
N THR A 35 -8.38 6.41 -15.68
CA THR A 35 -7.50 7.56 -15.40
C THR A 35 -7.97 8.33 -14.16
N PRO A 36 -7.27 8.24 -13.04
CA PRO A 36 -7.61 8.96 -11.82
C PRO A 36 -7.17 10.42 -11.91
N ARG A 37 -7.87 11.28 -11.18
CA ARG A 37 -7.53 12.72 -11.08
C ARG A 37 -6.80 13.03 -9.78
N ARG A 38 -7.22 12.42 -8.68
CA ARG A 38 -6.67 12.63 -7.34
C ARG A 38 -6.45 11.32 -6.62
N ALA A 39 -5.21 11.03 -6.31
CA ALA A 39 -4.83 9.82 -5.58
C ALA A 39 -4.37 10.13 -4.16
N LEU A 40 -4.71 9.24 -3.25
CA LEU A 40 -4.11 9.13 -1.93
C LEU A 40 -3.29 7.85 -1.88
N ILE A 41 -1.98 7.97 -1.69
CA ILE A 41 -1.08 6.84 -1.50
C ILE A 41 -0.64 6.81 -0.04
N VAL A 42 -0.88 5.70 0.64
CA VAL A 42 -0.50 5.50 2.04
C VAL A 42 0.61 4.46 2.10
N GLY A 43 1.73 4.81 2.75
CA GLY A 43 2.86 3.90 2.93
C GLY A 43 3.59 3.56 1.62
N GLU A 44 3.86 4.55 0.77
CA GLU A 44 4.53 4.36 -0.53
C GLU A 44 5.92 3.73 -0.41
N GLY A 45 6.60 4.01 0.69
CA GLY A 45 7.99 3.63 0.85
C GLY A 45 8.91 4.49 -0.01
N ASN A 46 9.67 3.86 -0.92
CA ASN A 46 10.76 4.52 -1.65
C ASN A 46 10.38 5.10 -3.03
N GLY A 47 9.11 5.29 -3.34
CA GLY A 47 8.63 5.98 -4.55
C GLY A 47 8.58 5.15 -5.84
N ARG A 48 8.81 3.83 -5.79
CA ARG A 48 8.84 2.99 -7.00
C ARG A 48 7.48 2.85 -7.68
N PHE A 49 6.42 2.66 -6.89
CA PHE A 49 5.07 2.59 -7.43
C PHE A 49 4.58 3.98 -7.86
N LEU A 50 4.88 5.01 -7.06
CA LEU A 50 4.55 6.40 -7.35
C LEU A 50 5.06 6.83 -8.73
N CYS A 51 6.31 6.50 -9.09
CA CYS A 51 6.86 6.81 -10.41
C CYS A 51 6.11 6.07 -11.53
N GLU A 52 5.75 4.79 -11.35
CA GLU A 52 4.96 4.07 -12.35
C GLU A 52 3.55 4.68 -12.52
N LEU A 53 2.92 5.11 -11.43
CA LEU A 53 1.63 5.81 -11.48
C LEU A 53 1.73 7.13 -12.25
N LEU A 54 2.76 7.94 -11.98
CA LEU A 54 3.01 9.22 -12.67
C LEU A 54 3.29 9.03 -14.16
N ARG A 55 4.03 7.99 -14.56
CA ARG A 55 4.27 7.69 -15.99
C ARG A 55 2.98 7.38 -16.75
N LEU A 56 2.07 6.64 -16.13
CA LEU A 56 0.81 6.26 -16.76
C LEU A 56 -0.24 7.36 -16.69
N HIS A 57 -0.18 8.21 -15.67
CA HIS A 57 -1.16 9.27 -15.41
C HIS A 57 -0.46 10.60 -15.09
N PRO A 58 0.19 11.27 -16.05
CA PRO A 58 1.04 12.45 -15.79
C PRO A 58 0.25 13.65 -15.24
N GLY A 59 -1.07 13.70 -15.44
CA GLY A 59 -1.92 14.80 -14.95
C GLY A 59 -2.52 14.58 -13.55
N ILE A 60 -2.18 13.49 -12.87
CA ILE A 60 -2.76 13.12 -11.57
C ILE A 60 -2.21 14.01 -10.44
N GLU A 61 -3.08 14.42 -9.53
CA GLU A 61 -2.69 15.05 -8.26
C GLU A 61 -2.56 13.97 -7.19
N ILE A 62 -1.45 13.93 -6.46
CA ILE A 62 -1.16 12.85 -5.51
C ILE A 62 -0.83 13.40 -4.14
N ASP A 63 -1.52 12.90 -3.12
CA ASP A 63 -1.10 12.99 -1.72
C ASP A 63 -0.41 11.68 -1.33
N CYS A 64 0.89 11.76 -1.04
CA CYS A 64 1.71 10.65 -0.63
C CYS A 64 1.98 10.77 0.88
N VAL A 65 1.36 9.92 1.67
CA VAL A 65 1.41 9.93 3.14
C VAL A 65 2.25 8.76 3.64
N ASP A 66 3.23 9.05 4.47
CA ASP A 66 4.06 8.03 5.13
C ASP A 66 4.45 8.50 6.54
N ALA A 67 4.54 7.56 7.47
CA ALA A 67 4.99 7.81 8.84
C ALA A 67 6.52 7.94 8.94
N SER A 68 7.26 7.59 7.88
CA SER A 68 8.71 7.70 7.80
C SER A 68 9.11 8.91 6.95
N ALA A 69 9.69 9.92 7.60
CA ALA A 69 10.24 11.09 6.90
C ALA A 69 11.35 10.69 5.91
N ARG A 70 12.11 9.65 6.24
CA ARG A 70 13.18 9.15 5.38
C ARG A 70 12.64 8.45 4.13
N MET A 71 11.55 7.68 4.24
CA MET A 71 10.89 7.07 3.07
C MET A 71 10.33 8.16 2.15
N LEU A 72 9.68 9.17 2.69
CA LEU A 72 9.20 10.31 1.90
C LEU A 72 10.34 11.05 1.19
N GLN A 73 11.48 11.22 1.85
CA GLN A 73 12.65 11.82 1.21
C GLN A 73 13.17 10.97 0.04
N LEU A 74 13.25 9.65 0.19
CA LEU A 74 13.64 8.72 -0.88
C LEU A 74 12.64 8.76 -2.05
N ALA A 75 11.35 8.80 -1.75
CA ALA A 75 10.30 8.90 -2.76
C ALA A 75 10.37 10.24 -3.51
N ARG A 76 10.56 11.35 -2.80
CA ARG A 76 10.74 12.68 -3.38
C ARG A 76 11.95 12.73 -4.31
N THR A 77 13.14 12.33 -3.83
CA THR A 77 14.35 12.30 -4.65
C THR A 77 14.15 11.47 -5.90
N ARG A 78 13.50 10.31 -5.81
CA ARG A 78 13.21 9.48 -6.98
C ARG A 78 12.31 10.18 -8.01
N VAL A 79 11.28 10.88 -7.57
CA VAL A 79 10.37 11.63 -8.45
C VAL A 79 11.13 12.80 -9.10
N GLU A 80 11.95 13.52 -8.33
CA GLU A 80 12.78 14.61 -8.84
C GLU A 80 13.80 14.13 -9.88
N ASP A 81 14.49 13.02 -9.62
CA ASP A 81 15.47 12.42 -10.54
C ASP A 81 14.82 11.95 -11.85
N GLU A 82 13.57 11.50 -11.79
CA GLU A 82 12.92 10.85 -12.92
C GLU A 82 12.06 11.79 -13.77
N PHE A 83 11.44 12.80 -13.16
CA PHE A 83 10.51 13.72 -13.84
C PHE A 83 10.97 15.18 -13.84
N GLY A 84 12.09 15.51 -13.18
CA GLY A 84 12.48 16.89 -12.95
C GLY A 84 11.59 17.60 -11.93
N GLY A 85 12.11 18.59 -11.24
CA GLY A 85 11.46 19.18 -10.06
C GLY A 85 10.20 20.04 -10.32
N GLY A 86 9.61 20.05 -11.51
CA GLY A 86 8.55 21.00 -11.87
C GLY A 86 7.19 20.41 -12.30
N GLU A 87 7.11 19.14 -12.65
CA GLU A 87 5.91 18.61 -13.32
C GLU A 87 5.04 17.71 -12.46
N ALA A 88 5.58 17.08 -11.44
CA ALA A 88 4.83 16.15 -10.62
C ALA A 88 4.02 16.88 -9.54
N ARG A 89 2.68 16.79 -9.62
CA ARG A 89 1.75 17.33 -8.62
C ARG A 89 1.65 16.41 -7.41
N VAL A 90 2.78 16.15 -6.74
CA VAL A 90 2.86 15.28 -5.58
C VAL A 90 3.08 16.08 -4.31
N ARG A 91 2.20 15.94 -3.34
CA ARG A 91 2.38 16.44 -1.99
C ARG A 91 2.89 15.31 -1.10
N PHE A 92 4.06 15.44 -0.55
CA PHE A 92 4.62 14.48 0.41
C PHE A 92 4.27 14.91 1.82
N LEU A 93 3.49 14.09 2.51
CA LEU A 93 2.89 14.39 3.81
C LEU A 93 3.44 13.42 4.87
N HIS A 94 4.21 13.95 5.82
CA HIS A 94 4.76 13.18 6.93
C HIS A 94 3.72 13.10 8.05
N HIS A 95 2.93 12.04 8.04
CA HIS A 95 1.91 11.79 9.06
C HIS A 95 1.80 10.29 9.37
N ASP A 96 1.51 9.99 10.63
CA ASP A 96 0.99 8.67 10.98
C ASP A 96 -0.48 8.61 10.60
N ILE A 97 -0.83 7.64 9.75
CA ILE A 97 -2.19 7.47 9.22
C ILE A 97 -3.24 7.24 10.30
N THR A 98 -2.84 6.72 11.48
CA THR A 98 -3.75 6.50 12.60
C THR A 98 -4.18 7.78 13.31
N SER A 99 -3.42 8.87 13.15
CA SER A 99 -3.67 10.18 13.76
C SER A 99 -3.98 11.28 12.75
N TRP A 100 -3.87 10.98 11.45
CA TRP A 100 -4.15 11.92 10.37
C TRP A 100 -5.54 11.70 9.80
N SER A 101 -6.22 12.80 9.40
CA SER A 101 -7.55 12.73 8.78
C SER A 101 -7.50 13.36 7.40
N PRO A 102 -7.63 12.56 6.33
CA PRO A 102 -7.73 13.09 4.97
C PRO A 102 -9.05 13.82 4.74
N PRO A 103 -9.12 14.74 3.76
CA PRO A 103 -10.36 15.38 3.36
C PRO A 103 -11.38 14.34 2.86
N ALA A 104 -12.65 14.48 3.29
CA ALA A 104 -13.71 13.56 2.90
C ALA A 104 -14.07 13.72 1.41
N HIS A 105 -14.43 12.61 0.76
CA HIS A 105 -14.93 12.57 -0.62
C HIS A 105 -14.01 13.24 -1.66
N HIS A 106 -12.71 13.18 -1.43
CA HIS A 106 -11.73 13.94 -2.21
C HIS A 106 -11.00 13.11 -3.26
N TYR A 107 -10.69 11.84 -2.96
CA TYR A 107 -9.85 11.00 -3.80
C TYR A 107 -10.68 10.01 -4.63
N ASP A 108 -10.39 9.92 -5.92
CA ASP A 108 -10.95 8.92 -6.80
C ASP A 108 -10.07 7.66 -6.92
N LEU A 109 -8.83 7.73 -6.37
CA LEU A 109 -7.94 6.60 -6.21
C LEU A 109 -7.36 6.57 -4.78
N VAL A 110 -7.46 5.45 -4.09
CA VAL A 110 -6.72 5.15 -2.86
C VAL A 110 -5.79 3.97 -3.11
N VAL A 111 -4.57 4.06 -2.61
CA VAL A 111 -3.54 3.03 -2.76
C VAL A 111 -2.98 2.66 -1.38
N THR A 112 -3.04 1.37 -1.06
CA THR A 112 -2.44 0.81 0.17
C THR A 112 -1.66 -0.45 -0.21
N HIS A 113 -0.34 -0.32 -0.32
CA HIS A 113 0.53 -1.41 -0.72
C HIS A 113 1.46 -1.82 0.43
N PHE A 114 1.23 -3.03 1.00
CA PHE A 114 2.03 -3.57 2.12
C PHE A 114 2.06 -2.63 3.33
N VAL A 115 0.89 -2.12 3.70
CA VAL A 115 0.73 -1.20 4.82
C VAL A 115 -0.43 -1.62 5.73
N LEU A 116 -1.51 -2.20 5.19
CA LEU A 116 -2.66 -2.61 6.01
C LEU A 116 -2.32 -3.79 6.92
N ASP A 117 -1.42 -4.65 6.49
CA ASP A 117 -0.88 -5.77 7.28
C ASP A 117 -0.07 -5.36 8.51
N CYS A 118 0.30 -4.07 8.62
CA CYS A 118 1.02 -3.53 9.77
C CYS A 118 0.10 -3.20 10.97
N PHE A 119 -1.22 -3.23 10.80
CA PHE A 119 -2.18 -2.82 11.82
C PHE A 119 -2.84 -4.01 12.52
N PRO A 120 -3.01 -3.97 13.87
CA PRO A 120 -3.91 -4.88 14.57
C PRO A 120 -5.37 -4.57 14.21
N GLU A 121 -6.26 -5.55 14.41
CA GLU A 121 -7.66 -5.49 13.93
C GLU A 121 -8.41 -4.18 14.28
N PRO A 122 -8.38 -3.67 15.51
CA PRO A 122 -9.08 -2.42 15.82
C PRO A 122 -8.57 -1.22 15.03
N ALA A 123 -7.25 -1.10 14.87
CA ALA A 123 -6.62 -0.02 14.11
C ALA A 123 -6.86 -0.19 12.61
N LEU A 124 -6.79 -1.42 12.08
CA LEU A 124 -7.08 -1.73 10.68
C LEU A 124 -8.49 -1.28 10.29
N SER A 125 -9.50 -1.62 11.11
CA SER A 125 -10.89 -1.20 10.89
C SER A 125 -11.03 0.31 10.84
N GLN A 126 -10.43 1.03 11.79
CA GLN A 126 -10.46 2.49 11.84
C GLN A 126 -9.77 3.14 10.64
N VAL A 127 -8.60 2.63 10.25
CA VAL A 127 -7.85 3.12 9.07
C VAL A 127 -8.66 2.91 7.80
N ILE A 128 -9.23 1.72 7.58
CA ILE A 128 -10.06 1.45 6.40
C ILE A 128 -11.29 2.35 6.39
N GLN A 129 -11.99 2.53 7.50
CA GLN A 129 -13.16 3.41 7.59
C GLN A 129 -12.79 4.87 7.27
N MET A 130 -11.69 5.36 7.82
CA MET A 130 -11.22 6.72 7.56
C MET A 130 -10.85 6.93 6.08
N LEU A 131 -10.11 6.00 5.48
CA LEU A 131 -9.75 6.05 4.07
C LEU A 131 -10.98 5.94 3.17
N ALA A 132 -11.96 5.10 3.52
CA ALA A 132 -13.22 4.97 2.80
C ALA A 132 -14.02 6.28 2.79
N ARG A 133 -14.03 7.04 3.90
CA ARG A 133 -14.66 8.37 3.95
C ARG A 133 -13.95 9.40 3.06
N ALA A 134 -12.65 9.24 2.83
CA ALA A 134 -11.88 10.12 1.97
C ALA A 134 -12.13 9.87 0.48
N THR A 135 -12.72 8.73 0.10
CA THR A 135 -12.97 8.39 -1.30
C THR A 135 -14.20 9.12 -1.86
N ALA A 136 -14.09 9.54 -3.12
CA ALA A 136 -15.21 10.03 -3.92
C ALA A 136 -16.17 8.88 -4.29
N LYS A 137 -17.31 9.23 -4.95
CA LYS A 137 -18.16 8.22 -5.59
C LYS A 137 -17.38 7.47 -6.67
N ASP A 138 -17.67 6.19 -6.83
CA ASP A 138 -17.04 5.31 -7.83
C ASP A 138 -15.50 5.21 -7.72
N ALA A 139 -14.96 5.59 -6.57
CA ALA A 139 -13.52 5.54 -6.33
C ALA A 139 -12.98 4.12 -6.45
N THR A 140 -11.76 4.04 -6.93
CA THR A 140 -10.97 2.80 -7.00
C THR A 140 -10.01 2.72 -5.81
N TRP A 141 -9.86 1.53 -5.23
CA TRP A 141 -8.84 1.25 -4.24
C TRP A 141 -7.92 0.15 -4.77
N LEU A 142 -6.64 0.47 -4.92
CA LEU A 142 -5.59 -0.49 -5.22
C LEU A 142 -5.00 -1.00 -3.91
N LEU A 143 -5.06 -2.30 -3.72
CA LEU A 143 -4.50 -2.98 -2.57
C LEU A 143 -3.48 -4.01 -3.04
N ALA A 144 -2.27 -3.97 -2.52
CA ALA A 144 -1.32 -5.07 -2.61
C ALA A 144 -0.90 -5.45 -1.19
N ASP A 145 -0.94 -6.74 -0.88
CA ASP A 145 -0.65 -7.20 0.48
C ASP A 145 -0.23 -8.66 0.51
N PHE A 146 0.25 -9.09 1.68
CA PHE A 146 0.44 -10.50 1.95
C PHE A 146 -0.91 -11.21 2.11
N CYS A 147 -0.93 -12.50 1.78
CA CYS A 147 -2.07 -13.35 2.07
C CYS A 147 -1.63 -14.79 2.35
N VAL A 148 -2.46 -15.52 3.07
CA VAL A 148 -2.24 -16.94 3.32
C VAL A 148 -3.11 -17.75 2.35
N PRO A 149 -2.52 -18.64 1.54
CA PRO A 149 -3.30 -19.51 0.65
C PRO A 149 -4.35 -20.31 1.43
N ARG A 150 -5.56 -20.41 0.89
CA ARG A 150 -6.68 -21.11 1.57
C ARG A 150 -6.46 -22.61 1.66
N VAL A 151 -5.79 -23.20 0.66
CA VAL A 151 -5.54 -24.64 0.54
C VAL A 151 -4.13 -24.94 0.04
N GLY A 152 -3.65 -26.16 0.26
CA GLY A 152 -2.40 -26.68 -0.27
C GLY A 152 -1.24 -26.70 0.71
N THR A 153 -0.19 -27.46 0.39
CA THR A 153 1.05 -27.61 1.20
C THR A 153 1.81 -26.28 1.36
N ALA A 154 1.67 -25.36 0.39
CA ALA A 154 2.23 -24.03 0.43
C ALA A 154 1.75 -23.20 1.63
N ARG A 155 0.55 -23.49 2.16
CA ARG A 155 -0.03 -22.77 3.31
C ARG A 155 0.87 -22.79 4.53
N PHE A 156 1.45 -23.95 4.86
CA PHE A 156 2.32 -24.07 6.03
C PHE A 156 3.61 -23.27 5.82
N CYS A 157 4.27 -23.42 4.66
CA CYS A 157 5.48 -22.67 4.36
C CYS A 157 5.25 -21.15 4.35
N VAL A 158 4.13 -20.69 3.79
CA VAL A 158 3.76 -19.26 3.78
C VAL A 158 3.54 -18.76 5.21
N ARG A 159 2.83 -19.50 6.06
CA ARG A 159 2.63 -19.11 7.47
C ARG A 159 3.95 -18.99 8.24
N VAL A 160 4.85 -19.93 8.05
CA VAL A 160 6.19 -19.87 8.69
C VAL A 160 6.98 -18.67 8.17
N CYS A 161 6.99 -18.44 6.86
CA CYS A 161 7.67 -17.30 6.25
C CYS A 161 7.12 -15.96 6.78
N LEU A 162 5.79 -15.81 6.82
CA LEU A 162 5.14 -14.62 7.37
C LEU A 162 5.45 -14.45 8.86
N ALA A 163 5.41 -15.52 9.65
CA ALA A 163 5.71 -15.44 11.08
C ALA A 163 7.15 -14.96 11.34
N VAL A 164 8.11 -15.45 10.56
CA VAL A 164 9.52 -14.99 10.65
C VAL A 164 9.65 -13.53 10.22
N MET A 165 8.96 -13.15 9.16
CA MET A 165 8.94 -11.76 8.67
C MET A 165 8.32 -10.80 9.70
N TYR A 166 7.17 -11.13 10.30
CA TYR A 166 6.56 -10.32 11.35
C TYR A 166 7.42 -10.24 12.60
N LEU A 167 8.06 -11.34 12.99
CA LEU A 167 9.01 -11.32 14.11
C LEU A 167 10.17 -10.36 13.85
N PHE A 168 10.73 -10.39 12.63
CA PHE A 168 11.77 -9.47 12.21
C PHE A 168 11.31 -8.00 12.26
N PHE A 169 10.15 -7.68 11.68
CA PHE A 169 9.61 -6.31 11.69
C PHE A 169 9.25 -5.82 13.09
N ARG A 170 8.72 -6.69 13.97
CA ARG A 170 8.49 -6.32 15.38
C ARG A 170 9.77 -5.90 16.10
N ILE A 171 10.88 -6.59 15.84
CA ILE A 171 12.16 -6.28 16.48
C ILE A 171 12.73 -4.96 15.92
N THR A 172 12.58 -4.72 14.61
CA THR A 172 13.26 -3.63 13.91
C THR A 172 12.43 -2.35 13.78
N THR A 173 11.08 -2.44 13.71
CA THR A 173 10.21 -1.30 13.36
C THR A 173 9.06 -1.06 14.32
N ARG A 174 8.95 -1.83 15.40
CA ARG A 174 7.84 -1.76 16.39
C ARG A 174 6.45 -1.94 15.76
N VAL A 175 6.34 -2.76 14.72
CA VAL A 175 5.03 -3.16 14.16
C VAL A 175 4.24 -3.89 15.23
N GLU A 176 3.02 -3.43 15.50
CA GLU A 176 2.15 -3.98 16.54
C GLU A 176 1.36 -5.21 16.08
N ALA A 177 1.21 -5.39 14.77
CA ALA A 177 0.53 -6.54 14.21
C ALA A 177 1.24 -7.85 14.60
N ARG A 178 0.46 -8.81 15.10
CA ARG A 178 0.94 -10.14 15.53
C ARG A 178 0.63 -11.23 14.51
N GLU A 179 -0.37 -10.98 13.69
CA GLU A 179 -0.86 -11.89 12.65
C GLU A 179 -1.37 -11.09 11.46
N LEU A 180 -1.41 -11.75 10.31
CA LEU A 180 -1.98 -11.18 9.09
C LEU A 180 -3.50 -11.20 9.18
N ILE A 181 -4.12 -10.02 9.16
CA ILE A 181 -5.56 -9.84 9.14
C ILE A 181 -5.98 -9.53 7.71
N ASP A 182 -6.99 -10.27 7.21
CA ASP A 182 -7.51 -10.01 5.86
C ASP A 182 -8.34 -8.71 5.85
N PRO A 183 -7.96 -7.68 5.07
CA PRO A 183 -8.71 -6.43 4.99
C PRO A 183 -10.04 -6.54 4.25
N MET A 184 -10.29 -7.64 3.53
CA MET A 184 -11.47 -7.83 2.69
C MET A 184 -12.81 -7.62 3.42
N PRO A 185 -13.07 -8.17 4.62
CA PRO A 185 -14.33 -7.96 5.33
C PRO A 185 -14.59 -6.47 5.62
N PHE A 186 -13.55 -5.75 6.03
CA PHE A 186 -13.65 -4.32 6.35
C PHE A 186 -13.93 -3.47 5.11
N LEU A 187 -13.26 -3.73 3.98
CA LEU A 187 -13.51 -3.05 2.71
C LEU A 187 -14.96 -3.26 2.25
N ARG A 188 -15.49 -4.48 2.38
CA ARG A 188 -16.89 -4.78 2.05
C ARG A 188 -17.87 -4.04 2.94
N THR A 189 -17.61 -3.95 4.24
CA THR A 189 -18.44 -3.18 5.18
C THR A 189 -18.48 -1.70 4.82
N GLU A 190 -17.39 -1.15 4.29
CA GLU A 190 -17.31 0.24 3.83
C GLU A 190 -17.82 0.45 2.38
N GLY A 191 -18.50 -0.55 1.80
CA GLY A 191 -19.17 -0.45 0.50
C GLY A 191 -18.23 -0.62 -0.70
N PHE A 192 -17.14 -1.37 -0.57
CA PHE A 192 -16.27 -1.72 -1.70
C PHE A 192 -16.52 -3.16 -2.17
N ALA A 193 -16.51 -3.35 -3.49
CA ALA A 193 -16.53 -4.67 -4.14
C ALA A 193 -15.19 -4.98 -4.76
N LEU A 194 -14.75 -6.23 -4.62
CA LEU A 194 -13.58 -6.75 -5.32
C LEU A 194 -13.90 -6.94 -6.80
N ILE A 195 -13.17 -6.23 -7.66
CA ILE A 195 -13.32 -6.29 -9.12
C ILE A 195 -12.30 -7.23 -9.75
N ARG A 196 -11.05 -7.20 -9.28
CA ARG A 196 -9.94 -7.98 -9.82
C ARG A 196 -8.98 -8.40 -8.71
N GLN A 197 -8.40 -9.58 -8.87
CA GLN A 197 -7.33 -10.07 -8.00
C GLN A 197 -6.27 -10.79 -8.82
N HIS A 198 -5.01 -10.49 -8.58
CA HIS A 198 -3.85 -11.22 -9.06
C HIS A 198 -3.09 -11.81 -7.88
N LEU A 199 -2.68 -13.06 -7.99
CA LEU A 199 -1.93 -13.78 -6.96
C LEU A 199 -0.51 -14.05 -7.43
N PHE A 200 0.45 -13.90 -6.53
CA PHE A 200 1.87 -14.13 -6.78
C PHE A 200 2.43 -15.09 -5.73
N ARG A 201 3.56 -15.72 -6.06
CA ARG A 201 4.26 -16.66 -5.17
C ARG A 201 3.35 -17.72 -4.54
N GLY A 202 2.59 -18.42 -5.37
CA GLY A 202 1.68 -19.47 -4.88
C GLY A 202 0.57 -18.97 -3.97
N GLY A 203 0.20 -17.68 -4.08
CA GLY A 203 -0.84 -17.06 -3.29
C GLY A 203 -0.35 -16.42 -1.99
N MET A 204 0.95 -16.17 -1.83
CA MET A 204 1.51 -15.46 -0.69
C MET A 204 1.37 -13.94 -0.82
N LEU A 205 1.30 -13.41 -2.05
CA LEU A 205 1.09 -12.00 -2.33
C LEU A 205 -0.17 -11.86 -3.18
N LYS A 206 -0.94 -10.81 -2.93
CA LYS A 206 -2.12 -10.45 -3.70
C LYS A 206 -2.05 -9.00 -4.15
N SER A 207 -2.56 -8.72 -5.36
CA SER A 207 -2.83 -7.39 -5.87
C SER A 207 -4.29 -7.31 -6.28
N GLU A 208 -5.02 -6.31 -5.80
CA GLU A 208 -6.47 -6.24 -5.89
C GLU A 208 -6.93 -4.87 -6.36
N ILE A 209 -7.99 -4.86 -7.18
CA ILE A 209 -8.78 -3.67 -7.50
C ILE A 209 -10.10 -3.80 -6.77
N TRP A 210 -10.38 -2.83 -5.93
CA TRP A 210 -11.67 -2.65 -5.29
C TRP A 210 -12.34 -1.40 -5.84
N ARG A 211 -13.65 -1.43 -6.01
CA ARG A 211 -14.44 -0.28 -6.45
C ARG A 211 -15.54 0.01 -5.45
N ARG A 212 -15.75 1.28 -5.15
CA ARG A 212 -16.87 1.72 -4.32
C ARG A 212 -18.17 1.43 -5.04
N ILE A 213 -19.10 0.76 -4.37
CA ILE A 213 -20.47 0.53 -4.85
C ILE A 213 -21.28 1.71 -4.32
N SER A 214 -21.92 2.44 -5.23
CA SER A 214 -22.85 3.56 -4.90
C SER A 214 -24.11 3.06 -4.23
#